data_0123a409e826d21511bafdccb85dc89f
#
_entry.id   0123a409e826d21511bafdccb85dc89f
#
_cell.length_a   1.000
_cell.length_b   1.000
_cell.length_c   1.000
_cell.angle_alpha   90.00
_cell.angle_beta   90.00
_cell.angle_gamma   90.00
#
_symmetry.space_group_name_H-M   'P 1'
#
loop_
_entity.id
_entity.type
_entity.pdbx_description
1 polymer ?
#
loop_
_entity_poly.entity_id
_entity_poly.type
_entity_poly.pdbx_seq_one_letter_code
_entity_poly.pdbx_strand_id
1 'polypeptide(L)'
;MQRTFAARYPASDPLDLGEGTVVVLPSLSFPTAELRKIVGIGYYEERLLFLLLLLRRPAVKIVYLTSMPVEEAVVDYYLSFLPDPAGARSRLHMLAAGDPAPRSLTAKLLDRPELLDRVRELCDGPGGAFVQPFNVTAREQALAERLG
;
A
#
# COMPACT_ATOMS: atom_id res chain seq x y z
N MET A 1 5.15 -8.17 19.52
CA MET A 1 5.10 -8.00 18.08
C MET A 1 5.53 -9.24 17.28
N GLN A 2 6.72 -9.81 17.47
CA GLN A 2 7.15 -11.02 16.73
C GLN A 2 6.29 -12.28 16.92
N ARG A 3 5.69 -12.49 18.11
CA ARG A 3 4.83 -13.67 18.37
C ARG A 3 3.52 -13.67 17.58
N THR A 4 2.95 -12.50 17.29
CA THR A 4 1.70 -12.37 16.53
C THR A 4 1.95 -12.59 15.03
N PHE A 5 3.12 -12.18 14.54
CA PHE A 5 3.53 -12.38 13.16
C PHE A 5 3.73 -13.88 12.85
N ALA A 6 4.47 -14.60 13.70
CA ALA A 6 4.71 -16.04 13.52
C ALA A 6 3.44 -16.90 13.63
N ALA A 7 2.45 -16.48 14.44
CA ALA A 7 1.17 -17.18 14.55
C ALA A 7 0.27 -16.96 13.30
N ARG A 8 0.45 -15.83 12.60
CA ARG A 8 -0.31 -15.46 11.40
C ARG A 8 0.27 -16.04 10.09
N TYR A 9 1.55 -16.42 10.13
CA TYR A 9 2.28 -16.99 8.99
C TYR A 9 2.90 -18.33 9.40
N PRO A 10 2.12 -19.43 9.40
CA PRO A 10 2.70 -20.76 9.58
C PRO A 10 3.70 -21.01 8.45
N ALA A 11 4.80 -21.67 8.79
CA ALA A 11 6.01 -21.85 7.98
C ALA A 11 5.82 -22.57 6.62
N SER A 12 4.59 -22.89 6.23
CA SER A 12 4.28 -23.65 5.01
C SER A 12 4.24 -22.80 3.71
N ASP A 13 4.04 -21.48 3.80
CA ASP A 13 4.16 -20.57 2.65
C ASP A 13 4.43 -19.14 3.15
N PRO A 14 5.66 -18.62 3.00
CA PRO A 14 5.98 -17.24 3.39
C PRO A 14 5.22 -16.18 2.58
N LEU A 15 4.55 -16.58 1.49
CA LEU A 15 3.66 -15.74 0.69
C LEU A 15 2.18 -16.02 0.98
N ASP A 16 1.86 -16.90 1.92
CA ASP A 16 0.49 -17.12 2.34
C ASP A 16 0.04 -16.00 3.27
N LEU A 17 -0.29 -14.87 2.66
CA LEU A 17 -0.86 -13.70 3.35
C LEU A 17 -2.29 -13.98 3.87
N GLY A 18 -2.80 -15.21 3.67
CA GLY A 18 -4.15 -15.58 4.05
C GLY A 18 -5.20 -14.77 3.29
N GLU A 19 -6.30 -14.52 3.96
CA GLU A 19 -7.37 -13.62 3.53
C GLU A 19 -7.13 -12.23 4.15
N GLY A 20 -7.55 -11.15 3.48
CA GLY A 20 -7.53 -9.83 4.08
C GLY A 20 -7.08 -8.71 3.15
N THR A 21 -6.90 -7.54 3.75
CA THR A 21 -6.53 -6.32 3.04
C THR A 21 -5.04 -6.00 3.22
N VAL A 22 -4.34 -5.81 2.12
CA VAL A 22 -2.96 -5.32 2.09
C VAL A 22 -2.98 -3.82 1.81
N VAL A 23 -2.55 -3.01 2.77
CA VAL A 23 -2.34 -1.58 2.56
C VAL A 23 -0.90 -1.38 2.10
N VAL A 24 -0.70 -1.13 0.82
CA VAL A 24 0.64 -0.88 0.24
C VAL A 24 1.01 0.57 0.47
N LEU A 25 2.08 0.80 1.22
CA LEU A 25 2.60 2.12 1.57
C LEU A 25 4.03 2.29 1.00
N PRO A 26 4.19 2.68 -0.28
CA PRO A 26 5.48 2.82 -0.94
C PRO A 26 6.20 4.11 -0.55
N SER A 27 6.05 4.55 0.70
CA SER A 27 6.62 5.78 1.21
C SER A 27 8.14 5.69 1.34
N LEU A 28 8.84 6.66 0.75
CA LEU A 28 10.26 6.86 0.97
C LEU A 28 10.43 7.93 2.05
N SER A 29 10.54 7.51 3.31
CA SER A 29 10.55 8.40 4.48
C SER A 29 11.96 8.91 4.82
N PHE A 30 12.54 9.65 3.87
CA PHE A 30 13.78 10.41 4.05
C PHE A 30 13.51 11.89 4.35
N PRO A 31 14.49 12.62 4.87
CA PRO A 31 14.40 14.09 4.99
C PRO A 31 14.10 14.74 3.64
N THR A 32 13.27 15.78 3.64
CA THR A 32 12.85 16.48 2.41
C THR A 32 14.04 16.96 1.56
N ALA A 33 15.14 17.37 2.19
CA ALA A 33 16.36 17.79 1.49
C ALA A 33 16.98 16.65 0.67
N GLU A 34 16.89 15.41 1.13
CA GLU A 34 17.37 14.24 0.42
C GLU A 34 16.40 13.82 -0.70
N LEU A 35 15.10 13.86 -0.43
CA LEU A 35 14.07 13.54 -1.42
C LEU A 35 14.15 14.44 -2.66
N ARG A 36 14.46 15.74 -2.48
CA ARG A 36 14.62 16.70 -3.58
C ARG A 36 15.78 16.36 -4.52
N LYS A 37 16.77 15.59 -4.08
CA LYS A 37 17.92 15.18 -4.89
C LYS A 37 17.62 13.97 -5.79
N ILE A 38 16.51 13.28 -5.54
CA ILE A 38 16.15 12.05 -6.27
C ILE A 38 15.40 12.44 -7.55
N VAL A 39 16.04 12.22 -8.68
CA VAL A 39 15.39 12.40 -9.98
C VAL A 39 14.25 11.39 -10.13
N GLY A 40 13.07 11.89 -10.53
CA GLY A 40 11.89 11.02 -10.71
C GLY A 40 11.24 10.56 -9.40
N ILE A 41 11.45 11.27 -8.29
CA ILE A 41 10.85 10.93 -6.99
C ILE A 41 9.34 10.74 -7.06
N GLY A 42 8.64 11.46 -7.95
CA GLY A 42 7.19 11.32 -8.16
C GLY A 42 6.76 9.93 -8.63
N TYR A 43 7.64 9.20 -9.32
CA TYR A 43 7.39 7.84 -9.80
C TYR A 43 7.95 6.76 -8.85
N TYR A 44 8.59 7.17 -7.77
CA TYR A 44 9.22 6.21 -6.86
C TYR A 44 8.19 5.28 -6.19
N GLU A 45 7.01 5.79 -5.96
CA GLU A 45 5.91 5.07 -5.32
C GLU A 45 5.32 3.95 -6.22
N GLU A 46 5.58 4.01 -7.53
CA GLU A 46 5.16 2.98 -8.48
C GLU A 46 6.03 1.71 -8.42
N ARG A 47 7.16 1.74 -7.74
CA ARG A 47 8.08 0.61 -7.62
C ARG A 47 7.48 -0.63 -6.97
N LEU A 48 6.47 -0.46 -6.13
CA LEU A 48 5.79 -1.58 -5.48
C LEU A 48 4.55 -2.07 -6.24
N LEU A 49 4.26 -1.56 -7.45
CA LEU A 49 3.11 -2.00 -8.25
C LEU A 49 3.13 -3.50 -8.57
N PHE A 50 4.29 -4.14 -8.56
CA PHE A 50 4.35 -5.60 -8.70
C PHE A 50 3.58 -6.33 -7.59
N LEU A 51 3.33 -5.71 -6.43
CA LEU A 51 2.49 -6.27 -5.38
C LEU A 51 1.02 -6.44 -5.79
N LEU A 52 0.57 -5.79 -6.88
CA LEU A 52 -0.74 -6.04 -7.47
C LEU A 52 -0.91 -7.50 -7.89
N LEU A 53 0.19 -8.22 -8.15
CA LEU A 53 0.16 -9.65 -8.45
C LEU A 53 -0.36 -10.50 -7.29
N LEU A 54 -0.41 -10.00 -6.05
CA LEU A 54 -1.05 -10.67 -4.92
C LEU A 54 -2.57 -10.83 -5.13
N LEU A 55 -3.18 -9.98 -5.97
CA LEU A 55 -4.60 -10.09 -6.35
C LEU A 55 -4.94 -11.36 -7.15
N ARG A 56 -3.94 -12.15 -7.57
CA ARG A 56 -4.18 -13.52 -8.09
C ARG A 56 -4.92 -14.40 -7.08
N ARG A 57 -4.86 -14.05 -5.79
CA ARG A 57 -5.61 -14.72 -4.71
C ARG A 57 -6.97 -14.03 -4.54
N PRO A 58 -8.09 -14.73 -4.73
CA PRO A 58 -9.43 -14.13 -4.68
C PRO A 58 -9.79 -13.50 -3.32
N ALA A 59 -9.19 -13.97 -2.23
CA ALA A 59 -9.44 -13.50 -0.88
C ALA A 59 -8.62 -12.25 -0.49
N VAL A 60 -7.70 -11.79 -1.36
CA VAL A 60 -6.86 -10.63 -1.10
C VAL A 60 -7.47 -9.37 -1.71
N LYS A 61 -7.55 -8.31 -0.93
CA LYS A 61 -7.86 -6.93 -1.33
C LYS A 61 -6.60 -6.08 -1.18
N ILE A 62 -6.38 -5.13 -2.08
CA ILE A 62 -5.26 -4.18 -1.99
C ILE A 62 -5.80 -2.75 -1.92
N VAL A 63 -5.29 -2.00 -0.96
CA VAL A 63 -5.37 -0.54 -0.90
C VAL A 63 -3.97 0.00 -1.18
N TYR A 64 -3.77 0.58 -2.35
CA TYR A 64 -2.48 1.11 -2.78
C TYR A 64 -2.46 2.63 -2.63
N LEU A 65 -1.51 3.16 -1.86
CA LEU A 65 -1.43 4.58 -1.51
C LEU A 65 -0.34 5.26 -2.34
N THR A 66 -0.63 6.44 -2.88
CA THR A 66 0.32 7.24 -3.67
C THR A 66 0.21 8.73 -3.38
N SER A 67 1.25 9.48 -3.70
CA SER A 67 1.23 10.94 -3.64
C SER A 67 0.36 11.55 -4.74
N MET A 68 0.49 11.02 -5.97
CA MET A 68 -0.27 11.42 -7.15
C MET A 68 -0.92 10.20 -7.81
N PRO A 69 -2.00 10.36 -8.57
CA PRO A 69 -2.62 9.24 -9.27
C PRO A 69 -1.62 8.54 -10.19
N VAL A 70 -1.66 7.21 -10.19
CA VAL A 70 -0.93 6.37 -11.15
C VAL A 70 -1.74 6.30 -12.44
N GLU A 71 -1.06 6.33 -13.58
CA GLU A 71 -1.68 6.16 -14.90
C GLU A 71 -2.46 4.84 -14.99
N GLU A 72 -3.73 4.91 -15.40
CA GLU A 72 -4.59 3.72 -15.52
C GLU A 72 -3.96 2.63 -16.40
N ALA A 73 -3.31 3.01 -17.50
CA ALA A 73 -2.65 2.07 -18.38
C ALA A 73 -1.53 1.27 -17.69
N VAL A 74 -0.85 1.87 -16.71
CA VAL A 74 0.18 1.18 -15.91
C VAL A 74 -0.46 0.17 -14.97
N VAL A 75 -1.55 0.54 -14.30
CA VAL A 75 -2.31 -0.37 -13.44
C VAL A 75 -2.86 -1.54 -14.25
N ASP A 76 -3.49 -1.28 -15.39
CA ASP A 76 -4.05 -2.29 -16.28
C ASP A 76 -2.97 -3.25 -16.81
N TYR A 77 -1.77 -2.75 -17.09
CA TYR A 77 -0.63 -3.57 -17.49
C TYR A 77 -0.31 -4.62 -16.42
N TYR A 78 -0.19 -4.24 -15.13
CA TYR A 78 0.05 -5.20 -14.06
C TYR A 78 -1.12 -6.19 -13.88
N LEU A 79 -2.36 -5.72 -13.96
CA LEU A 79 -3.54 -6.58 -13.84
C LEU A 79 -3.65 -7.58 -15.01
N SER A 80 -3.13 -7.25 -16.19
CA SER A 80 -3.15 -8.14 -17.36
C SER A 80 -2.37 -9.44 -17.17
N PHE A 81 -1.45 -9.51 -16.20
CA PHE A 81 -0.73 -10.73 -15.83
C PHE A 81 -1.55 -11.69 -14.96
N LEU A 82 -2.72 -11.28 -14.50
CA LEU A 82 -3.56 -12.08 -13.61
C LEU A 82 -4.54 -12.96 -14.40
N PRO A 83 -4.90 -14.14 -13.88
CA PRO A 83 -5.88 -15.02 -14.54
C PRO A 83 -7.28 -14.39 -14.67
N ASP A 84 -7.66 -13.51 -13.73
CA ASP A 84 -8.92 -12.75 -13.70
C ASP A 84 -8.63 -11.27 -13.45
N PRO A 85 -8.29 -10.49 -14.49
CA PRO A 85 -8.02 -9.05 -14.35
C PRO A 85 -9.22 -8.25 -13.84
N ALA A 86 -10.43 -8.59 -14.26
CA ALA A 86 -11.66 -7.88 -13.88
C ALA A 86 -11.99 -8.09 -12.40
N GLY A 87 -11.95 -9.33 -11.91
CA GLY A 87 -12.13 -9.63 -10.49
C GLY A 87 -11.00 -9.07 -9.63
N ALA A 88 -9.76 -9.02 -10.14
CA ALA A 88 -8.66 -8.36 -9.46
C ALA A 88 -8.90 -6.84 -9.35
N ARG A 89 -9.35 -6.20 -10.43
CA ARG A 89 -9.67 -4.76 -10.45
C ARG A 89 -10.71 -4.38 -9.42
N SER A 90 -11.74 -5.20 -9.21
CA SER A 90 -12.79 -4.94 -8.22
C SER A 90 -12.30 -4.97 -6.76
N ARG A 91 -11.15 -5.60 -6.52
CA ARG A 91 -10.51 -5.73 -5.19
C ARG A 91 -9.29 -4.81 -5.01
N LEU A 92 -9.01 -3.96 -6.00
CA LEU A 92 -7.95 -2.98 -5.99
C LEU A 92 -8.51 -1.58 -5.76
N HIS A 93 -8.00 -0.88 -4.74
CA HIS A 93 -8.31 0.51 -4.45
C HIS A 93 -7.02 1.34 -4.53
N MET A 94 -6.92 2.18 -5.57
CA MET A 94 -5.84 3.13 -5.73
C MET A 94 -6.26 4.46 -5.10
N LEU A 95 -5.53 4.92 -4.08
CA LEU A 95 -5.83 6.18 -3.36
C LEU A 95 -4.63 7.11 -3.43
N ALA A 96 -4.85 8.31 -3.97
CA ALA A 96 -3.82 9.33 -4.09
C ALA A 96 -4.05 10.49 -3.11
N ALA A 97 -2.98 10.95 -2.48
CA ALA A 97 -3.04 12.15 -1.61
C ALA A 97 -3.27 13.45 -2.42
N GLY A 98 -2.99 13.47 -3.71
CA GLY A 98 -3.09 14.65 -4.56
C GLY A 98 -2.06 15.74 -4.19
N ASP A 99 -0.90 15.33 -3.67
CA ASP A 99 0.15 16.24 -3.20
C ASP A 99 1.48 15.95 -3.94
N PRO A 100 1.90 16.78 -4.89
CA PRO A 100 3.15 16.60 -5.63
C PRO A 100 4.39 17.09 -4.86
N ALA A 101 4.25 17.63 -3.65
CA ALA A 101 5.37 18.18 -2.89
C ALA A 101 6.45 17.09 -2.65
N PRO A 102 7.76 17.44 -2.66
CA PRO A 102 8.87 16.51 -2.47
C PRO A 102 9.07 16.17 -0.98
N ARG A 103 8.05 15.57 -0.37
CA ARG A 103 8.05 15.04 0.99
C ARG A 103 7.51 13.60 0.99
N SER A 104 7.80 12.85 2.05
CA SER A 104 7.38 11.44 2.11
C SER A 104 5.87 11.28 2.02
N LEU A 105 5.41 10.23 1.34
CA LEU A 105 3.98 9.90 1.24
C LEU A 105 3.34 9.77 2.63
N THR A 106 4.01 9.11 3.58
CA THR A 106 3.50 8.97 4.94
C THR A 106 3.21 10.31 5.61
N ALA A 107 4.09 11.33 5.42
CA ALA A 107 3.84 12.65 5.95
C ALA A 107 2.60 13.31 5.30
N LYS A 108 2.39 13.11 4.00
CA LYS A 108 1.21 13.60 3.28
C LYS A 108 -0.08 12.97 3.78
N LEU A 109 -0.05 11.66 4.02
CA LEU A 109 -1.20 10.90 4.53
C LEU A 109 -1.56 11.31 5.96
N LEU A 110 -0.57 11.53 6.82
CA LEU A 110 -0.81 11.98 8.20
C LEU A 110 -1.48 13.35 8.28
N ASP A 111 -1.32 14.20 7.26
CA ASP A 111 -1.97 15.50 7.12
C ASP A 111 -3.39 15.40 6.49
N ARG A 112 -3.85 14.19 6.15
CA ARG A 112 -5.13 13.93 5.46
C ARG A 112 -5.99 12.94 6.23
N PRO A 113 -6.62 13.35 7.35
CA PRO A 113 -7.44 12.44 8.17
C PRO A 113 -8.59 11.79 7.37
N GLU A 114 -9.21 12.53 6.46
CA GLU A 114 -10.28 12.02 5.60
C GLU A 114 -9.84 10.86 4.69
N LEU A 115 -8.58 10.89 4.24
CA LEU A 115 -8.03 9.80 3.44
C LEU A 115 -7.71 8.58 4.32
N LEU A 116 -7.22 8.79 5.54
CA LEU A 116 -7.00 7.72 6.50
C LEU A 116 -8.31 7.05 6.92
N ASP A 117 -9.38 7.82 7.10
CA ASP A 117 -10.71 7.28 7.40
C ASP A 117 -11.20 6.40 6.23
N ARG A 118 -10.98 6.85 4.99
CA ARG A 118 -11.29 6.03 3.82
C ARG A 118 -10.47 4.74 3.75
N VAL A 119 -9.19 4.78 4.11
CA VAL A 119 -8.36 3.56 4.21
C VAL A 119 -8.92 2.60 5.26
N ARG A 120 -9.30 3.09 6.45
CA ARG A 120 -9.92 2.27 7.49
C ARG A 120 -11.19 1.58 7.01
N GLU A 121 -12.12 2.33 6.38
CA GLU A 121 -13.34 1.75 5.80
C GLU A 121 -13.03 0.61 4.82
N LEU A 122 -12.01 0.76 4.00
CA LEU A 122 -11.58 -0.27 3.06
C LEU A 122 -10.88 -1.46 3.74
N CYS A 123 -10.33 -1.25 4.93
CA CYS A 123 -9.70 -2.30 5.73
C CYS A 123 -10.70 -3.13 6.52
N ASP A 124 -11.93 -2.63 6.72
CA ASP A 124 -12.97 -3.38 7.40
C ASP A 124 -13.36 -4.62 6.58
N GLY A 125 -13.31 -5.77 7.23
CA GLY A 125 -13.67 -7.03 6.61
C GLY A 125 -13.00 -8.25 7.24
N PRO A 126 -13.40 -9.45 6.81
CA PRO A 126 -12.79 -10.70 7.27
C PRO A 126 -11.30 -10.77 6.88
N GLY A 127 -10.51 -11.45 7.69
CA GLY A 127 -9.08 -11.62 7.46
C GLY A 127 -8.20 -10.46 7.96
N GLY A 128 -8.82 -9.34 8.36
CA GLY A 128 -8.10 -8.16 8.87
C GLY A 128 -7.31 -7.42 7.80
N ALA A 129 -6.48 -6.48 8.24
CA ALA A 129 -5.62 -5.69 7.36
C ALA A 129 -4.20 -5.62 7.90
N PHE A 130 -3.23 -5.43 7.01
CA PHE A 130 -1.86 -5.12 7.41
C PHE A 130 -1.24 -4.11 6.45
N VAL A 131 -0.33 -3.29 6.97
CA VAL A 131 0.40 -2.31 6.19
C VAL A 131 1.69 -2.95 5.67
N GLN A 132 1.90 -2.86 4.35
CA GLN A 132 3.14 -3.24 3.68
C GLN A 132 3.92 -1.96 3.32
N PRO A 133 4.82 -1.48 4.19
CA PRO A 133 5.61 -0.28 3.93
C PRO A 133 6.83 -0.61 3.07
N PHE A 134 7.37 0.40 2.37
CA PHE A 134 8.67 0.31 1.73
C PHE A 134 9.81 0.38 2.77
N ASN A 135 9.75 1.33 3.69
CA ASN A 135 10.63 1.43 4.86
C ASN A 135 9.83 1.79 6.11
N VAL A 136 10.38 1.51 7.29
CA VAL A 136 9.71 1.75 8.57
C VAL A 136 10.48 2.78 9.37
N THR A 137 9.83 3.90 9.65
CA THR A 137 10.26 4.93 10.58
C THR A 137 9.17 5.17 11.63
N ALA A 138 9.41 6.07 12.57
CA ALA A 138 8.38 6.49 13.54
C ALA A 138 7.11 7.03 12.87
N ARG A 139 7.20 7.56 11.63
CA ARG A 139 6.05 8.04 10.87
C ARG A 139 5.17 6.91 10.37
N GLU A 140 5.77 5.85 9.83
CA GLU A 140 5.02 4.64 9.40
C GLU A 140 4.37 3.96 10.59
N GLN A 141 5.05 3.93 11.74
CA GLN A 141 4.47 3.43 12.98
C GLN A 141 3.26 4.25 13.42
N ALA A 142 3.39 5.59 13.45
CA ALA A 142 2.28 6.50 13.80
C ALA A 142 1.11 6.38 12.81
N LEU A 143 1.37 6.17 11.52
CA LEU A 143 0.33 5.95 10.52
C LEU A 143 -0.37 4.61 10.75
N ALA A 144 0.37 3.54 11.01
CA ALA A 144 -0.21 2.23 11.31
C ALA A 144 -1.08 2.25 12.58
N GLU A 145 -0.64 2.96 13.63
CA GLU A 145 -1.44 3.17 14.86
C GLU A 145 -2.74 3.93 14.57
N ARG A 146 -2.72 4.91 13.67
CA ARG A 146 -3.93 5.64 13.26
C ARG A 146 -4.87 4.81 12.41
N LEU A 147 -4.37 3.81 11.71
CA LEU A 147 -5.20 2.90 10.92
C LEU A 147 -5.85 1.80 11.77
N GLY A 148 -5.33 1.50 12.94
CA GLY A 148 -5.85 0.50 13.89
C GLY A 148 -5.02 -0.76 13.92
#